data_afc6c45edf763ec04d79b781332f11b6
#
_entry.id   afc6c45edf763ec04d79b781332f11b6
#
_cell.length_a   1.000
_cell.length_b   1.000
_cell.length_c   1.000
_cell.angle_alpha   90.00
_cell.angle_beta   90.00
_cell.angle_gamma   90.00
#
_symmetry.space_group_name_H-M   'P 1'
#
loop_
_entity.id
_entity.type
_entity.pdbx_description
1 polymer ?
#
loop_
_entity_poly.entity_id
_entity_poly.type
_entity_poly.pdbx_seq_one_letter_code
_entity_poly.pdbx_strand_id
1 'polypeptide(L)'
;MRFVPLAALCLALLPAQEKPKSGFDKAALEAYVRHLLAVIPEVQVKIDDPKPSQVSTLEQVDVHFIYGERTQDETFYISKDGHKIIRGYIYDLSQNPFKEDLDKLKTSLSPSFGAAGAPVVLVIFSDFQCPNCKEEAKTLRQNLPVAFPKDVRVYFKDFPLEQIHPWAKPAAIAGQCIFRENPAAFWQFHDWIYEHQSEITPDNLKAKVLEFAQTAKDLDGMQLGRCMDSKATEADVNASIAQGKALKIDATPTMFVNGRRLIGNYPWQNLQQIISGELNYQKSAQNAGEKCCELKIPNPLNK
;
A
#
# COMPACT_ATOMS: atom_id res chain seq x y z
N MET A 1 44.66 -24.54 -70.64
CA MET A 1 44.24 -23.20 -70.11
C MET A 1 42.74 -23.24 -69.89
N ARG A 2 42.30 -23.38 -68.62
CA ARG A 2 40.88 -23.37 -68.24
C ARG A 2 40.63 -22.04 -67.53
N PHE A 3 39.77 -21.22 -68.14
CA PHE A 3 39.30 -19.98 -67.54
C PHE A 3 38.16 -20.30 -66.54
N VAL A 4 38.33 -19.83 -65.32
CA VAL A 4 37.31 -19.83 -64.29
C VAL A 4 36.69 -18.43 -64.25
N PRO A 5 35.37 -18.25 -64.36
CA PRO A 5 34.78 -16.93 -64.22
C PRO A 5 34.60 -16.61 -62.75
N LEU A 6 35.04 -15.40 -62.37
CA LEU A 6 34.84 -14.78 -61.05
C LEU A 6 33.39 -14.31 -60.95
N ALA A 7 32.57 -14.94 -60.11
CA ALA A 7 31.25 -14.49 -59.78
C ALA A 7 31.33 -13.34 -58.76
N ALA A 8 30.97 -12.12 -59.19
CA ALA A 8 30.81 -10.97 -58.31
C ALA A 8 29.56 -11.10 -57.46
N LEU A 9 29.77 -11.26 -56.18
CA LEU A 9 28.69 -11.32 -55.16
C LEU A 9 28.23 -9.85 -54.88
N CYS A 10 27.15 -9.40 -55.47
CA CYS A 10 26.48 -8.17 -55.09
C CYS A 10 25.80 -8.32 -53.75
N LEU A 11 26.41 -7.82 -52.68
CA LEU A 11 25.73 -7.61 -51.39
C LEU A 11 24.69 -6.49 -51.56
N ALA A 12 23.43 -6.85 -51.68
CA ALA A 12 22.35 -5.90 -51.62
C ALA A 12 22.23 -5.41 -50.15
N LEU A 13 22.61 -4.19 -49.89
CA LEU A 13 22.32 -3.47 -48.66
C LEU A 13 20.81 -3.26 -48.60
N LEU A 14 20.12 -4.06 -47.79
CA LEU A 14 18.72 -3.81 -47.44
C LEU A 14 18.69 -2.48 -46.65
N PRO A 15 17.84 -1.52 -47.06
CA PRO A 15 17.66 -0.31 -46.27
C PRO A 15 17.11 -0.69 -44.91
N ALA A 16 17.74 -0.20 -43.84
CA ALA A 16 17.22 -0.30 -42.51
C ALA A 16 15.81 0.30 -42.50
N GLN A 17 14.80 -0.50 -42.22
CA GLN A 17 13.44 0.00 -42.02
C GLN A 17 13.48 0.97 -40.84
N GLU A 18 13.41 2.27 -41.11
CA GLU A 18 13.12 3.28 -40.11
C GLU A 18 11.83 2.87 -39.40
N LYS A 19 11.92 2.67 -38.09
CA LYS A 19 10.71 2.53 -37.24
C LYS A 19 9.81 3.73 -37.55
N PRO A 20 8.49 3.52 -37.74
CA PRO A 20 7.58 4.63 -37.95
C PRO A 20 7.75 5.59 -36.77
N LYS A 21 8.06 6.86 -37.05
CA LYS A 21 8.09 7.92 -36.06
C LYS A 21 6.71 7.89 -35.39
N SER A 22 6.65 7.53 -34.11
CA SER A 22 5.43 7.70 -33.34
C SER A 22 5.01 9.16 -33.49
N GLY A 23 3.75 9.43 -33.77
CA GLY A 23 3.22 10.81 -33.86
C GLY A 23 3.27 11.56 -32.53
N PHE A 24 4.03 11.02 -31.54
CA PHE A 24 4.15 11.50 -30.19
C PHE A 24 5.23 12.56 -30.07
N ASP A 25 4.81 13.77 -29.68
CA ASP A 25 5.68 14.89 -29.35
C ASP A 25 5.60 15.22 -27.86
N LYS A 26 6.69 14.97 -27.13
CA LYS A 26 6.78 15.24 -25.68
C LYS A 26 6.59 16.72 -25.35
N ALA A 27 7.13 17.62 -26.16
CA ALA A 27 7.01 19.05 -25.91
C ALA A 27 5.58 19.54 -26.13
N ALA A 28 4.91 19.03 -27.16
CA ALA A 28 3.49 19.33 -27.37
C ALA A 28 2.61 18.77 -26.26
N LEU A 29 2.89 17.55 -25.79
CA LEU A 29 2.17 16.98 -24.64
C LEU A 29 2.43 17.78 -23.37
N GLU A 30 3.67 18.18 -23.08
CA GLU A 30 3.99 19.00 -21.91
C GLU A 30 3.23 20.30 -21.92
N ALA A 31 3.27 21.04 -23.03
CA ALA A 31 2.56 22.32 -23.16
C ALA A 31 1.04 22.14 -22.97
N TYR A 32 0.48 21.08 -23.54
CA TYR A 32 -0.94 20.77 -23.43
C TYR A 32 -1.33 20.41 -21.98
N VAL A 33 -0.55 19.54 -21.33
CA VAL A 33 -0.81 19.10 -19.94
C VAL A 33 -0.65 20.26 -18.95
N ARG A 34 0.36 21.11 -19.13
CA ARG A 34 0.52 22.31 -18.31
C ARG A 34 -0.71 23.23 -18.40
N HIS A 35 -1.26 23.41 -19.60
CA HIS A 35 -2.46 24.20 -19.80
C HIS A 35 -3.70 23.52 -19.22
N LEU A 36 -3.89 22.21 -19.51
CA LEU A 36 -5.04 21.43 -19.05
C LEU A 36 -5.18 21.38 -17.54
N LEU A 37 -4.05 21.24 -16.83
CA LEU A 37 -4.00 21.06 -15.37
C LEU A 37 -3.62 22.33 -14.61
N ALA A 38 -3.50 23.48 -15.29
CA ALA A 38 -3.05 24.73 -14.70
C ALA A 38 -1.74 24.60 -13.89
N VAL A 39 -0.76 23.86 -14.45
CA VAL A 39 0.51 23.59 -13.79
C VAL A 39 1.35 24.86 -13.73
N ILE A 40 1.71 25.30 -12.52
CA ILE A 40 2.51 26.50 -12.30
C ILE A 40 3.95 26.33 -12.81
N PRO A 41 4.66 27.42 -13.16
CA PRO A 41 6.00 27.34 -13.78
C PRO A 41 7.06 26.64 -12.92
N GLU A 42 6.95 26.71 -11.61
CA GLU A 42 7.89 26.14 -10.63
C GLU A 42 7.84 24.62 -10.58
N VAL A 43 6.79 23.98 -11.11
CA VAL A 43 6.67 22.52 -11.19
C VAL A 43 7.42 22.03 -12.41
N GLN A 44 8.42 21.18 -12.20
CA GLN A 44 9.08 20.46 -13.29
C GLN A 44 8.15 19.34 -13.79
N VAL A 45 7.93 19.28 -15.10
CA VAL A 45 7.18 18.20 -15.75
C VAL A 45 8.15 17.30 -16.49
N LYS A 46 8.20 16.03 -16.12
CA LYS A 46 8.99 15.00 -16.81
C LYS A 46 8.04 14.02 -17.46
N ILE A 47 8.25 13.74 -18.73
CA ILE A 47 7.43 12.83 -19.54
C ILE A 47 8.27 11.63 -19.97
N ASP A 48 7.82 10.44 -19.63
CA ASP A 48 8.47 9.20 -20.04
C ASP A 48 8.22 8.89 -21.53
N ASP A 49 8.97 7.94 -22.06
CA ASP A 49 8.71 7.44 -23.41
C ASP A 49 7.40 6.63 -23.44
N PRO A 50 6.64 6.70 -24.55
CA PRO A 50 5.46 5.91 -24.71
C PRO A 50 5.76 4.41 -24.63
N LYS A 51 4.90 3.69 -23.92
CA LYS A 51 4.95 2.22 -23.82
C LYS A 51 3.62 1.60 -24.25
N PRO A 52 3.63 0.33 -24.69
CA PRO A 52 2.39 -0.35 -25.07
C PRO A 52 1.39 -0.33 -23.91
N SER A 53 0.13 0.00 -24.22
CA SER A 53 -0.98 -0.08 -23.27
C SER A 53 -1.71 -1.42 -23.41
N GLN A 54 -2.54 -1.74 -22.40
CA GLN A 54 -3.44 -2.91 -22.46
C GLN A 54 -4.46 -2.81 -23.62
N VAL A 55 -4.76 -1.59 -24.07
CA VAL A 55 -5.60 -1.34 -25.26
C VAL A 55 -4.71 -1.11 -26.45
N SER A 56 -4.74 -2.02 -27.42
CA SER A 56 -3.81 -2.07 -28.56
C SER A 56 -3.78 -0.81 -29.46
N THR A 57 -4.83 0.02 -29.39
CA THR A 57 -4.93 1.29 -30.15
C THR A 57 -4.35 2.48 -29.40
N LEU A 58 -3.92 2.30 -28.15
CA LEU A 58 -3.37 3.34 -27.27
C LEU A 58 -1.93 3.01 -26.88
N GLU A 59 -1.18 4.04 -26.58
CA GLU A 59 0.12 3.98 -25.88
C GLU A 59 -0.02 4.63 -24.51
N GLN A 60 0.63 4.09 -23.50
CA GLN A 60 0.67 4.66 -22.16
C GLN A 60 1.88 5.58 -22.05
N VAL A 61 1.68 6.75 -21.44
CA VAL A 61 2.73 7.73 -21.10
C VAL A 61 2.57 8.14 -19.65
N ASP A 62 3.63 7.98 -18.87
CA ASP A 62 3.66 8.46 -17.49
C ASP A 62 4.25 9.86 -17.45
N VAL A 63 3.60 10.75 -16.71
CA VAL A 63 3.96 12.16 -16.55
C VAL A 63 4.19 12.43 -15.06
N HIS A 64 5.37 12.93 -14.73
CA HIS A 64 5.79 13.22 -13.37
C HIS A 64 5.81 14.73 -13.15
N PHE A 65 5.05 15.18 -12.17
CA PHE A 65 5.03 16.58 -11.70
C PHE A 65 5.89 16.69 -10.45
N ILE A 66 7.00 17.40 -10.54
CA ILE A 66 8.01 17.47 -9.47
C ILE A 66 8.05 18.90 -8.94
N TYR A 67 7.82 19.05 -7.62
CA TYR A 67 7.92 20.31 -6.90
C TYR A 67 8.72 20.10 -5.60
N GLY A 68 9.94 20.58 -5.55
CA GLY A 68 10.89 20.29 -4.48
C GLY A 68 11.13 18.77 -4.35
N GLU A 69 10.88 18.22 -3.18
CA GLU A 69 11.00 16.76 -2.91
C GLU A 69 9.73 15.96 -3.22
N ARG A 70 8.66 16.63 -3.63
CA ARG A 70 7.37 15.98 -3.90
C ARG A 70 7.24 15.66 -5.37
N THR A 71 6.81 14.43 -5.67
CA THR A 71 6.47 14.00 -7.03
C THR A 71 5.04 13.48 -7.05
N GLN A 72 4.26 13.99 -8.01
CA GLN A 72 2.93 13.47 -8.34
C GLN A 72 3.00 12.83 -9.72
N ASP A 73 2.61 11.57 -9.81
CA ASP A 73 2.60 10.80 -11.06
C ASP A 73 1.19 10.76 -11.64
N GLU A 74 1.09 10.99 -12.94
CA GLU A 74 -0.16 10.88 -13.70
C GLU A 74 0.06 10.01 -14.92
N THR A 75 -0.89 9.11 -15.20
CA THR A 75 -0.85 8.27 -16.40
C THR A 75 -1.79 8.82 -17.44
N PHE A 76 -1.28 8.98 -18.65
CA PHE A 76 -2.03 9.32 -19.84
C PHE A 76 -1.98 8.17 -20.85
N TYR A 77 -3.05 8.01 -21.60
CA TYR A 77 -3.10 7.13 -22.76
C TYR A 77 -3.25 7.99 -24.01
N ILE A 78 -2.42 7.73 -25.01
CA ILE A 78 -2.35 8.52 -26.23
C ILE A 78 -2.73 7.61 -27.40
N SER A 79 -3.58 8.11 -28.31
CA SER A 79 -3.86 7.42 -29.56
C SER A 79 -2.60 7.34 -30.43
N LYS A 80 -2.43 6.25 -31.20
CA LYS A 80 -1.24 6.02 -32.04
C LYS A 80 -0.96 7.12 -33.05
N ASP A 81 -1.97 7.89 -33.43
CA ASP A 81 -1.84 9.09 -34.28
C ASP A 81 -1.37 10.33 -33.51
N GLY A 82 -1.24 10.26 -32.19
CA GLY A 82 -0.78 11.35 -31.32
C GLY A 82 -1.80 12.45 -31.07
N HIS A 83 -3.06 12.34 -31.58
CA HIS A 83 -4.01 13.44 -31.55
C HIS A 83 -4.97 13.44 -30.36
N LYS A 84 -5.14 12.31 -29.69
CA LYS A 84 -6.10 12.18 -28.58
C LYS A 84 -5.41 11.65 -27.35
N ILE A 85 -5.76 12.25 -26.19
CA ILE A 85 -5.29 11.78 -24.88
C ILE A 85 -6.47 11.42 -24.00
N ILE A 86 -6.27 10.39 -23.17
CA ILE A 86 -7.17 9.99 -22.08
C ILE A 86 -6.38 10.08 -20.80
N ARG A 87 -6.89 10.79 -19.81
CA ARG A 87 -6.36 10.79 -18.44
C ARG A 87 -7.20 9.86 -17.59
N GLY A 88 -6.59 8.85 -16.97
CA GLY A 88 -7.32 7.91 -16.12
C GLY A 88 -6.68 6.53 -16.07
N TYR A 89 -7.47 5.54 -15.69
CA TYR A 89 -7.02 4.16 -15.50
C TYR A 89 -7.75 3.22 -16.44
N ILE A 90 -7.05 2.21 -16.94
CA ILE A 90 -7.64 1.09 -17.66
C ILE A 90 -7.79 -0.06 -16.69
N TYR A 91 -9.01 -0.54 -16.50
CA TYR A 91 -9.33 -1.71 -15.69
C TYR A 91 -9.64 -2.90 -16.59
N ASP A 92 -9.08 -4.06 -16.24
CA ASP A 92 -9.43 -5.33 -16.86
C ASP A 92 -10.63 -5.93 -16.11
N LEU A 93 -11.76 -6.04 -16.79
CA LEU A 93 -12.98 -6.59 -16.21
C LEU A 93 -12.87 -8.07 -15.80
N SER A 94 -11.86 -8.79 -16.30
CA SER A 94 -11.58 -10.17 -15.91
C SER A 94 -10.79 -10.31 -14.61
N GLN A 95 -10.24 -9.20 -14.10
CA GLN A 95 -9.39 -9.18 -12.90
C GLN A 95 -10.03 -8.36 -11.78
N ASN A 96 -9.59 -8.61 -10.55
CA ASN A 96 -9.93 -7.75 -9.43
C ASN A 96 -9.32 -6.34 -9.66
N PRO A 97 -10.12 -5.26 -9.63
CA PRO A 97 -9.64 -3.90 -9.88
C PRO A 97 -8.58 -3.40 -8.87
N PHE A 98 -8.44 -4.07 -7.74
CA PHE A 98 -7.47 -3.74 -6.68
C PHE A 98 -6.29 -4.71 -6.64
N LYS A 99 -6.12 -5.56 -7.67
CA LYS A 99 -5.08 -6.59 -7.70
C LYS A 99 -3.67 -6.03 -7.46
N GLU A 100 -3.35 -4.89 -8.03
CA GLU A 100 -2.03 -4.26 -7.88
C GLU A 100 -1.69 -3.95 -6.41
N ASP A 101 -2.65 -3.42 -5.64
CA ASP A 101 -2.47 -3.16 -4.21
C ASP A 101 -2.50 -4.47 -3.41
N LEU A 102 -3.40 -5.42 -3.77
CA LEU A 102 -3.48 -6.73 -3.14
C LEU A 102 -2.17 -7.52 -3.21
N ASP A 103 -1.52 -7.54 -4.36
CA ASP A 103 -0.25 -8.25 -4.57
C ASP A 103 0.88 -7.71 -3.69
N LYS A 104 0.82 -6.43 -3.34
CA LYS A 104 1.79 -5.74 -2.48
C LYS A 104 1.50 -5.93 -0.98
N LEU A 105 0.24 -6.21 -0.61
CA LEU A 105 -0.15 -6.39 0.78
C LEU A 105 0.35 -7.73 1.34
N LYS A 106 1.17 -7.66 2.39
CA LYS A 106 1.68 -8.83 3.13
C LYS A 106 1.23 -8.71 4.58
N THR A 107 0.55 -9.74 5.08
CA THR A 107 -0.03 -9.76 6.43
C THR A 107 0.62 -10.78 7.36
N SER A 108 1.62 -11.54 6.86
CA SER A 108 2.39 -12.46 7.68
C SER A 108 3.02 -11.76 8.87
N LEU A 109 2.92 -12.38 10.04
CA LEU A 109 3.45 -11.86 11.29
C LEU A 109 2.90 -10.45 11.67
N SER A 110 1.69 -10.12 11.21
CA SER A 110 1.02 -8.88 11.60
C SER A 110 -0.03 -9.15 12.67
N PRO A 111 -0.14 -8.29 13.68
CA PRO A 111 -1.24 -8.36 14.65
C PRO A 111 -2.59 -8.35 13.94
N SER A 112 -3.51 -9.19 14.39
CA SER A 112 -4.80 -9.31 13.73
C SER A 112 -5.93 -9.65 14.69
N PHE A 113 -7.15 -9.19 14.37
CA PHE A 113 -8.37 -9.58 15.08
C PHE A 113 -9.51 -9.84 14.10
N GLY A 114 -10.62 -10.41 14.60
CA GLY A 114 -11.77 -10.83 13.78
C GLY A 114 -11.64 -12.27 13.31
N ALA A 115 -12.53 -12.71 12.42
CA ALA A 115 -12.64 -14.11 12.02
C ALA A 115 -11.47 -14.55 11.12
N ALA A 116 -10.90 -15.70 11.42
CA ALA A 116 -9.93 -16.33 10.52
C ALA A 116 -10.64 -16.81 9.24
N GLY A 117 -10.00 -16.57 8.05
CA GLY A 117 -10.61 -16.94 6.77
C GLY A 117 -11.83 -16.09 6.38
N ALA A 118 -12.01 -14.92 6.99
CA ALA A 118 -13.10 -14.02 6.66
C ALA A 118 -13.05 -13.58 5.19
N PRO A 119 -14.22 -13.41 4.54
CA PRO A 119 -14.28 -12.98 3.14
C PRO A 119 -13.83 -11.53 2.92
N VAL A 120 -13.87 -10.69 3.94
CA VAL A 120 -13.37 -9.31 3.88
C VAL A 120 -12.18 -9.14 4.80
N VAL A 121 -11.08 -8.69 4.22
CA VAL A 121 -9.83 -8.41 4.91
C VAL A 121 -9.56 -6.91 4.91
N LEU A 122 -9.36 -6.36 6.09
CA LEU A 122 -8.91 -5.00 6.30
C LEU A 122 -7.41 -5.02 6.66
N VAL A 123 -6.59 -4.29 5.92
CA VAL A 123 -5.18 -4.06 6.27
C VAL A 123 -5.01 -2.58 6.55
N ILE A 124 -4.59 -2.23 7.78
CA ILE A 124 -4.57 -0.86 8.26
C ILE A 124 -3.14 -0.46 8.56
N PHE A 125 -2.64 0.55 7.84
CA PHE A 125 -1.39 1.21 8.14
C PHE A 125 -1.67 2.37 9.09
N SER A 126 -1.11 2.28 10.29
CA SER A 126 -1.48 3.13 11.40
C SER A 126 -0.25 3.60 12.19
N ASP A 127 -0.44 4.69 12.93
CA ASP A 127 0.56 5.37 13.73
C ASP A 127 -0.01 5.60 15.13
N PHE A 128 0.66 5.08 16.15
CA PHE A 128 0.16 5.18 17.53
C PHE A 128 0.10 6.62 18.07
N GLN A 129 0.81 7.56 17.48
CA GLN A 129 0.77 8.97 17.88
C GLN A 129 -0.23 9.80 17.04
N CYS A 130 -0.74 9.26 15.94
CA CYS A 130 -1.68 9.98 15.07
C CYS A 130 -3.09 10.05 15.69
N PRO A 131 -3.68 11.25 15.87
CA PRO A 131 -5.02 11.39 16.46
C PRO A 131 -6.13 10.79 15.56
N ASN A 132 -6.00 10.87 14.25
CA ASN A 132 -6.96 10.24 13.33
C ASN A 132 -6.92 8.72 13.42
N CYS A 133 -5.74 8.12 13.69
CA CYS A 133 -5.59 6.69 13.93
C CYS A 133 -6.29 6.24 15.22
N LYS A 134 -6.24 7.07 16.27
CA LYS A 134 -6.99 6.84 17.51
C LYS A 134 -8.49 6.74 17.25
N GLU A 135 -9.05 7.70 16.50
CA GLU A 135 -10.49 7.72 16.20
C GLU A 135 -10.90 6.52 15.32
N GLU A 136 -10.07 6.17 14.32
CA GLU A 136 -10.31 4.99 13.50
C GLU A 136 -10.25 3.71 14.33
N ALA A 137 -9.21 3.53 15.15
CA ALA A 137 -9.05 2.38 16.04
C ALA A 137 -10.29 2.19 16.92
N LYS A 138 -10.76 3.27 17.57
CA LYS A 138 -11.99 3.26 18.35
C LYS A 138 -13.21 2.81 17.54
N THR A 139 -13.39 3.38 16.34
CA THR A 139 -14.49 3.04 15.44
C THR A 139 -14.47 1.55 15.08
N LEU A 140 -13.33 1.02 14.69
CA LEU A 140 -13.20 -0.37 14.27
C LEU A 140 -13.38 -1.35 15.44
N ARG A 141 -12.73 -1.09 16.58
CA ARG A 141 -12.76 -1.96 17.75
C ARG A 141 -14.17 -2.06 18.37
N GLN A 142 -14.94 -0.98 18.33
CA GLN A 142 -16.29 -0.96 18.90
C GLN A 142 -17.32 -1.58 17.95
N ASN A 143 -17.21 -1.40 16.65
CA ASN A 143 -18.27 -1.71 15.71
C ASN A 143 -18.06 -3.03 14.93
N LEU A 144 -16.82 -3.34 14.49
CA LEU A 144 -16.60 -4.53 13.66
C LEU A 144 -16.99 -5.85 14.33
N PRO A 145 -16.66 -6.11 15.63
CA PRO A 145 -17.03 -7.36 16.27
C PRO A 145 -18.54 -7.55 16.40
N VAL A 146 -19.30 -6.46 16.45
CA VAL A 146 -20.75 -6.47 16.57
C VAL A 146 -21.44 -6.63 15.20
N ALA A 147 -21.01 -5.83 14.22
CA ALA A 147 -21.68 -5.78 12.92
C ALA A 147 -21.22 -6.91 11.96
N PHE A 148 -19.96 -7.36 12.07
CA PHE A 148 -19.37 -8.34 11.17
C PHE A 148 -18.53 -9.40 11.92
N PRO A 149 -19.10 -10.12 12.89
CA PRO A 149 -18.37 -11.02 13.79
C PRO A 149 -17.65 -12.17 13.07
N LYS A 150 -18.14 -12.57 11.89
CA LYS A 150 -17.63 -13.71 11.10
C LYS A 150 -17.11 -13.32 9.72
N ASP A 151 -17.32 -12.07 9.30
CA ASP A 151 -17.15 -11.67 7.91
C ASP A 151 -15.92 -10.80 7.68
N VAL A 152 -15.29 -10.35 8.76
CA VAL A 152 -14.14 -9.43 8.69
C VAL A 152 -12.95 -9.94 9.48
N ARG A 153 -11.76 -9.81 8.86
CA ARG A 153 -10.45 -9.97 9.47
C ARG A 153 -9.66 -8.68 9.33
N VAL A 154 -9.11 -8.17 10.43
CA VAL A 154 -8.30 -6.95 10.45
C VAL A 154 -6.84 -7.31 10.70
N TYR A 155 -5.93 -6.70 9.94
CA TYR A 155 -4.48 -6.74 10.15
C TYR A 155 -3.96 -5.34 10.40
N PHE A 156 -3.14 -5.20 11.43
CA PHE A 156 -2.48 -3.95 11.78
C PHE A 156 -1.07 -3.91 11.19
N LYS A 157 -0.71 -2.76 10.63
CA LYS A 157 0.61 -2.47 10.06
C LYS A 157 1.13 -1.16 10.66
N ASP A 158 2.35 -1.18 11.15
CA ASP A 158 3.01 0.01 11.66
C ASP A 158 3.41 0.93 10.50
N PHE A 159 3.02 2.21 10.59
CA PHE A 159 3.46 3.24 9.66
C PHE A 159 3.65 4.58 10.39
N PRO A 160 4.66 4.65 11.31
CA PRO A 160 4.95 5.85 12.08
C PRO A 160 5.43 6.99 11.18
N LEU A 161 4.80 8.15 11.31
CA LEU A 161 5.17 9.39 10.62
C LEU A 161 6.25 10.14 11.44
N GLU A 162 7.45 9.60 11.50
CA GLU A 162 8.55 10.03 12.39
C GLU A 162 8.89 11.51 12.31
N GLN A 163 8.63 12.18 11.17
CA GLN A 163 8.90 13.59 10.95
C GLN A 163 8.01 14.51 11.79
N ILE A 164 6.80 14.07 12.14
CA ILE A 164 5.81 14.85 12.90
C ILE A 164 5.38 14.15 14.19
N HIS A 165 5.68 12.87 14.36
CA HIS A 165 5.28 12.04 15.49
C HIS A 165 6.52 11.38 16.16
N PRO A 166 7.19 12.11 17.08
CA PRO A 166 8.52 11.71 17.57
C PRO A 166 8.52 10.43 18.41
N TRP A 167 7.41 10.01 19.03
CA TRP A 167 7.35 8.76 19.78
C TRP A 167 6.64 7.60 19.03
N ALA A 168 6.16 7.84 17.82
CA ALA A 168 5.41 6.85 17.05
C ALA A 168 6.22 5.59 16.73
N LYS A 169 7.48 5.72 16.26
CA LYS A 169 8.32 4.57 15.94
C LYS A 169 8.77 3.80 17.19
N PRO A 170 9.21 4.44 18.29
CA PRO A 170 9.42 3.73 19.54
C PRO A 170 8.19 2.99 20.05
N ALA A 171 6.98 3.55 19.91
CA ALA A 171 5.74 2.88 20.28
C ALA A 171 5.43 1.67 19.36
N ALA A 172 5.68 1.78 18.06
CA ALA A 172 5.57 0.66 17.13
C ALA A 172 6.51 -0.49 17.51
N ILE A 173 7.78 -0.19 17.86
CA ILE A 173 8.75 -1.17 18.36
C ILE A 173 8.23 -1.85 19.62
N ALA A 174 7.71 -1.09 20.59
CA ALA A 174 7.11 -1.63 21.80
C ALA A 174 5.91 -2.54 21.51
N GLY A 175 5.01 -2.12 20.62
CA GLY A 175 3.87 -2.93 20.17
C GLY A 175 4.30 -4.25 19.54
N GLN A 176 5.32 -4.25 18.68
CA GLN A 176 5.86 -5.47 18.10
C GLN A 176 6.60 -6.35 19.13
N CYS A 177 7.26 -5.78 20.13
CA CYS A 177 7.82 -6.55 21.26
C CYS A 177 6.71 -7.28 22.01
N ILE A 178 5.61 -6.60 22.33
CA ILE A 178 4.45 -7.17 22.99
C ILE A 178 3.82 -8.26 22.10
N PHE A 179 3.63 -8.00 20.81
CA PHE A 179 3.06 -8.96 19.86
C PHE A 179 3.87 -10.26 19.78
N ARG A 180 5.20 -10.16 19.74
CA ARG A 180 6.09 -11.33 19.73
C ARG A 180 6.02 -12.16 21.01
N GLU A 181 5.82 -11.52 22.15
CA GLU A 181 5.71 -12.20 23.43
C GLU A 181 4.32 -12.81 23.62
N ASN A 182 3.28 -11.99 23.40
CA ASN A 182 1.88 -12.41 23.53
C ASN A 182 1.00 -11.68 22.50
N PRO A 183 0.60 -12.34 21.39
CA PRO A 183 -0.26 -11.73 20.38
C PRO A 183 -1.60 -11.21 20.91
N ALA A 184 -2.17 -11.80 21.96
CA ALA A 184 -3.42 -11.34 22.56
C ALA A 184 -3.23 -10.02 23.32
N ALA A 185 -2.09 -9.86 23.99
CA ALA A 185 -1.76 -8.63 24.72
C ALA A 185 -1.52 -7.43 23.80
N PHE A 186 -1.16 -7.67 22.53
CA PHE A 186 -1.01 -6.58 21.55
C PHE A 186 -2.28 -5.72 21.43
N TRP A 187 -3.46 -6.34 21.37
CA TRP A 187 -4.70 -5.57 21.22
C TRP A 187 -5.11 -4.84 22.48
N GLN A 188 -4.72 -5.35 23.65
CA GLN A 188 -4.86 -4.61 24.92
C GLN A 188 -3.94 -3.38 24.93
N PHE A 189 -2.69 -3.56 24.49
CA PHE A 189 -1.74 -2.46 24.33
C PHE A 189 -2.20 -1.43 23.28
N HIS A 190 -2.67 -1.90 22.13
CA HIS A 190 -3.20 -1.05 21.07
C HIS A 190 -4.33 -0.14 21.56
N ASP A 191 -5.30 -0.70 22.28
CA ASP A 191 -6.43 0.07 22.80
C ASP A 191 -5.93 1.03 23.92
N TRP A 192 -5.08 0.55 24.81
CA TRP A 192 -4.50 1.33 25.90
C TRP A 192 -3.66 2.52 25.40
N ILE A 193 -2.76 2.32 24.44
CA ILE A 193 -1.86 3.39 23.99
C ILE A 193 -2.61 4.52 23.29
N TYR A 194 -3.65 4.20 22.54
CA TYR A 194 -4.53 5.21 21.97
C TYR A 194 -5.36 5.94 23.03
N GLU A 195 -5.82 5.25 24.05
CA GLU A 195 -6.55 5.88 25.15
C GLU A 195 -5.68 6.90 25.88
N HIS A 196 -4.41 6.55 26.18
CA HIS A 196 -3.45 7.36 26.89
C HIS A 196 -2.57 8.25 25.99
N GLN A 197 -2.92 8.38 24.70
CA GLN A 197 -2.10 9.07 23.69
C GLN A 197 -1.66 10.48 24.10
N SER A 198 -2.53 11.23 24.77
CA SER A 198 -2.24 12.61 25.23
C SER A 198 -1.28 12.69 26.43
N GLU A 199 -1.04 11.59 27.12
CA GLU A 199 -0.16 11.52 28.29
C GLU A 199 1.26 11.07 27.91
N ILE A 200 1.45 10.55 26.69
CA ILE A 200 2.70 9.96 26.23
C ILE A 200 3.59 11.01 25.59
N THR A 201 4.85 11.01 25.99
CA THR A 201 5.92 11.82 25.42
C THR A 201 7.10 10.93 25.04
N PRO A 202 8.07 11.41 24.22
CA PRO A 202 9.29 10.64 23.94
C PRO A 202 10.03 10.19 25.20
N ASP A 203 10.04 11.03 26.25
CA ASP A 203 10.79 10.78 27.50
C ASP A 203 10.11 9.76 28.40
N ASN A 204 8.78 9.69 28.41
CA ASN A 204 8.04 8.83 29.33
C ASN A 204 7.48 7.55 28.69
N LEU A 205 7.52 7.39 27.37
CA LEU A 205 6.93 6.26 26.64
C LEU A 205 7.35 4.92 27.25
N LYS A 206 8.65 4.69 27.44
CA LYS A 206 9.13 3.42 27.98
C LYS A 206 8.56 3.12 29.35
N ALA A 207 8.56 4.11 30.26
CA ALA A 207 8.02 3.95 31.61
C ALA A 207 6.52 3.62 31.56
N LYS A 208 5.76 4.32 30.75
CA LYS A 208 4.32 4.10 30.54
C LYS A 208 4.02 2.71 29.95
N VAL A 209 4.80 2.24 28.98
CA VAL A 209 4.66 0.87 28.41
C VAL A 209 4.97 -0.20 29.45
N LEU A 210 5.97 0.00 30.30
CA LEU A 210 6.28 -0.94 31.39
C LEU A 210 5.22 -0.91 32.50
N GLU A 211 4.58 0.23 32.75
CA GLU A 211 3.41 0.35 33.63
C GLU A 211 2.22 -0.45 33.07
N PHE A 212 1.93 -0.31 31.77
CA PHE A 212 0.94 -1.15 31.09
C PHE A 212 1.22 -2.64 31.25
N ALA A 213 2.48 -3.07 31.06
CA ALA A 213 2.86 -4.47 31.19
C ALA A 213 2.57 -5.07 32.57
N GLN A 214 2.57 -4.26 33.65
CA GLN A 214 2.20 -4.72 35.01
C GLN A 214 0.71 -5.03 35.14
N THR A 215 -0.13 -4.44 34.28
CA THR A 215 -1.59 -4.65 34.28
C THR A 215 -2.04 -5.73 33.30
N ALA A 216 -1.22 -6.01 32.29
CA ALA A 216 -1.51 -7.02 31.28
C ALA A 216 -1.09 -8.42 31.76
N LYS A 217 -2.01 -9.37 31.65
CA LYS A 217 -1.67 -10.76 31.95
C LYS A 217 -0.67 -11.32 30.94
N ASP A 218 0.24 -12.15 31.42
CA ASP A 218 1.18 -12.92 30.61
C ASP A 218 2.17 -12.05 29.78
N LEU A 219 2.56 -10.88 30.33
CA LEU A 219 3.69 -10.07 29.85
C LEU A 219 4.79 -10.01 30.90
N ASP A 220 6.03 -10.30 30.49
CA ASP A 220 7.22 -10.08 31.32
C ASP A 220 7.79 -8.68 31.08
N GLY A 221 7.56 -7.75 32.02
CA GLY A 221 8.04 -6.37 31.93
C GLY A 221 9.55 -6.26 31.76
N MET A 222 10.36 -7.20 32.30
CA MET A 222 11.80 -7.20 32.11
C MET A 222 12.19 -7.63 30.72
N GLN A 223 11.52 -8.64 30.17
CA GLN A 223 11.72 -9.09 28.78
C GLN A 223 11.31 -7.99 27.81
N LEU A 224 10.15 -7.38 28.02
CA LEU A 224 9.66 -6.24 27.24
C LEU A 224 10.64 -5.07 27.28
N GLY A 225 11.15 -4.71 28.48
CA GLY A 225 12.13 -3.65 28.62
C GLY A 225 13.42 -3.91 27.84
N ARG A 226 13.96 -5.14 27.89
CA ARG A 226 15.13 -5.54 27.08
C ARG A 226 14.86 -5.50 25.59
N CYS A 227 13.68 -5.95 25.15
CA CYS A 227 13.27 -5.92 23.74
C CYS A 227 13.21 -4.47 23.21
N MET A 228 12.64 -3.55 23.99
CA MET A 228 12.58 -2.13 23.64
C MET A 228 13.96 -1.49 23.59
N ASP A 229 14.82 -1.75 24.59
CA ASP A 229 16.18 -1.18 24.66
C ASP A 229 17.06 -1.63 23.49
N SER A 230 17.00 -2.90 23.16
CA SER A 230 17.75 -3.47 22.04
C SER A 230 17.10 -3.22 20.67
N LYS A 231 15.89 -2.63 20.65
CA LYS A 231 15.07 -2.45 19.44
C LYS A 231 14.92 -3.74 18.64
N ALA A 232 14.73 -4.88 19.33
CA ALA A 232 14.76 -6.20 18.73
C ALA A 232 13.72 -6.42 17.60
N THR A 233 12.68 -5.58 17.54
CA THR A 233 11.61 -5.62 16.55
C THR A 233 11.65 -4.48 15.54
N GLU A 234 12.70 -3.64 15.56
CA GLU A 234 12.80 -2.52 14.62
C GLU A 234 12.78 -2.97 13.16
N ALA A 235 13.33 -4.15 12.86
CA ALA A 235 13.29 -4.73 11.52
C ALA A 235 11.86 -5.00 11.03
N ASP A 236 10.96 -5.45 11.91
CA ASP A 236 9.55 -5.70 11.56
C ASP A 236 8.82 -4.39 11.29
N VAL A 237 9.05 -3.38 12.12
CA VAL A 237 8.50 -2.03 11.92
C VAL A 237 9.00 -1.44 10.60
N ASN A 238 10.31 -1.54 10.33
CA ASN A 238 10.89 -1.05 9.06
C ASN A 238 10.36 -1.81 7.84
N ALA A 239 10.12 -3.12 7.94
CA ALA A 239 9.49 -3.90 6.88
C ALA A 239 8.04 -3.44 6.61
N SER A 240 7.28 -3.11 7.67
CA SER A 240 5.94 -2.53 7.53
C SER A 240 5.98 -1.15 6.87
N ILE A 241 6.90 -0.27 7.27
CA ILE A 241 7.12 1.05 6.64
C ILE A 241 7.49 0.89 5.16
N ALA A 242 8.40 -0.04 4.84
CA ALA A 242 8.81 -0.29 3.46
C ALA A 242 7.63 -0.76 2.59
N GLN A 243 6.77 -1.61 3.13
CA GLN A 243 5.54 -2.02 2.46
C GLN A 243 4.60 -0.85 2.21
N GLY A 244 4.37 0.01 3.21
CA GLY A 244 3.55 1.21 3.06
C GLY A 244 4.11 2.16 2.00
N LYS A 245 5.43 2.35 1.95
CA LYS A 245 6.10 3.14 0.91
C LYS A 245 5.92 2.53 -0.49
N ALA A 246 6.05 1.21 -0.62
CA ALA A 246 5.81 0.51 -1.89
C ALA A 246 4.35 0.63 -2.37
N LEU A 247 3.42 0.80 -1.42
CA LEU A 247 2.01 1.14 -1.66
C LEU A 247 1.78 2.65 -1.83
N LYS A 248 2.82 3.48 -1.84
CA LYS A 248 2.72 4.95 -1.94
C LYS A 248 1.79 5.56 -0.88
N ILE A 249 1.89 5.06 0.36
CA ILE A 249 1.17 5.62 1.52
C ILE A 249 1.94 6.85 2.01
N ASP A 250 1.24 7.96 2.19
CA ASP A 250 1.77 9.25 2.65
C ASP A 250 1.02 9.83 3.86
N ALA A 251 -0.07 9.18 4.27
CA ALA A 251 -0.89 9.59 5.41
C ALA A 251 -1.39 8.40 6.23
N THR A 252 -1.65 8.63 7.52
CA THR A 252 -2.27 7.67 8.42
C THR A 252 -3.55 8.22 9.05
N PRO A 253 -4.55 7.38 9.27
CA PRO A 253 -4.62 5.99 8.88
C PRO A 253 -4.81 5.81 7.37
N THR A 254 -4.23 4.76 6.78
CA THR A 254 -4.61 4.28 5.44
C THR A 254 -5.02 2.82 5.55
N MET A 255 -6.24 2.54 5.12
CA MET A 255 -6.84 1.20 5.19
C MET A 255 -7.05 0.63 3.79
N PHE A 256 -6.92 -0.68 3.67
CA PHE A 256 -7.27 -1.43 2.47
C PHE A 256 -8.37 -2.43 2.80
N VAL A 257 -9.53 -2.31 2.15
CA VAL A 257 -10.64 -3.25 2.26
C VAL A 257 -10.62 -4.14 1.02
N ASN A 258 -10.16 -5.38 1.15
CA ASN A 258 -9.89 -6.29 0.02
C ASN A 258 -9.12 -5.58 -1.13
N GLY A 259 -8.10 -4.79 -0.79
CA GLY A 259 -7.29 -4.01 -1.73
C GLY A 259 -7.84 -2.63 -2.08
N ARG A 260 -9.11 -2.33 -1.83
CA ARG A 260 -9.68 -0.97 -1.99
C ARG A 260 -9.07 -0.03 -0.98
N ARG A 261 -8.31 0.95 -1.42
CA ARG A 261 -7.65 1.95 -0.57
C ARG A 261 -8.63 3.00 -0.05
N LEU A 262 -8.57 3.24 1.24
CA LEU A 262 -9.28 4.30 1.95
C LEU A 262 -8.25 5.11 2.75
N ILE A 263 -8.21 6.43 2.58
CA ILE A 263 -7.25 7.31 3.23
C ILE A 263 -7.97 8.17 4.27
N GLY A 264 -7.43 8.21 5.48
CA GLY A 264 -7.98 8.97 6.59
C GLY A 264 -9.06 8.21 7.35
N ASN A 265 -9.65 8.89 8.34
CA ASN A 265 -10.70 8.33 9.18
C ASN A 265 -12.06 8.35 8.45
N TYR A 266 -12.73 7.19 8.43
CA TYR A 266 -14.04 7.03 7.80
C TYR A 266 -15.13 6.93 8.86
N PRO A 267 -16.26 7.68 8.73
CA PRO A 267 -17.44 7.47 9.55
C PRO A 267 -17.92 6.02 9.46
N TRP A 268 -18.35 5.45 10.60
CA TRP A 268 -18.75 4.06 10.65
C TRP A 268 -19.79 3.66 9.60
N GLN A 269 -20.80 4.50 9.37
CA GLN A 269 -21.86 4.22 8.39
C GLN A 269 -21.31 4.03 6.98
N ASN A 270 -20.30 4.83 6.58
CA ASN A 270 -19.69 4.73 5.28
C ASN A 270 -18.84 3.45 5.18
N LEU A 271 -18.04 3.17 6.21
CA LEU A 271 -17.23 1.95 6.26
C LEU A 271 -18.10 0.69 6.26
N GLN A 272 -19.20 0.69 6.99
CA GLN A 272 -20.17 -0.40 7.02
C GLN A 272 -20.75 -0.67 5.61
N GLN A 273 -21.08 0.38 4.86
CA GLN A 273 -21.57 0.25 3.49
C GLN A 273 -20.50 -0.33 2.56
N ILE A 274 -19.24 0.12 2.69
CA ILE A 274 -18.13 -0.39 1.90
C ILE A 274 -17.89 -1.88 2.19
N ILE A 275 -17.87 -2.28 3.47
CA ILE A 275 -17.70 -3.69 3.86
C ILE A 275 -18.86 -4.53 3.36
N SER A 276 -20.11 -4.05 3.50
CA SER A 276 -21.30 -4.76 3.01
C SER A 276 -21.29 -4.90 1.49
N GLY A 277 -20.87 -3.85 0.77
CA GLY A 277 -20.68 -3.88 -0.67
C GLY A 277 -19.64 -4.92 -1.09
N GLU A 278 -18.51 -4.98 -0.38
CA GLU A 278 -17.45 -5.94 -0.62
C GLU A 278 -17.91 -7.39 -0.36
N LEU A 279 -18.66 -7.62 0.72
CA LEU A 279 -19.27 -8.93 0.99
C LEU A 279 -20.22 -9.40 -0.13
N ASN A 280 -21.00 -8.48 -0.68
CA ASN A 280 -21.87 -8.79 -1.81
C ASN A 280 -21.08 -9.07 -3.09
N TYR A 281 -20.01 -8.30 -3.34
CA TYR A 281 -19.13 -8.51 -4.46
C TYR A 281 -18.44 -9.88 -4.39
N GLN A 282 -17.92 -10.26 -3.23
CA GLN A 282 -17.28 -11.57 -2.99
C GLN A 282 -18.23 -12.75 -3.25
N LYS A 283 -19.54 -12.56 -3.09
CA LYS A 283 -20.56 -13.60 -3.33
C LYS A 283 -20.96 -13.71 -4.81
N SER A 284 -20.89 -12.64 -5.57
CA SER A 284 -21.49 -12.54 -6.91
C SER A 284 -20.49 -12.43 -8.06
N ALA A 285 -19.32 -11.84 -7.83
CA ALA A 285 -18.35 -11.59 -8.90
C ALA A 285 -17.45 -12.79 -9.16
N GLN A 286 -17.30 -13.17 -10.45
CA GLN A 286 -16.42 -14.28 -10.84
C GLN A 286 -14.94 -13.99 -10.60
N ASN A 287 -14.56 -12.72 -10.59
CA ASN A 287 -13.18 -12.25 -10.34
C ASN A 287 -12.89 -11.91 -8.87
N ALA A 288 -13.84 -12.17 -7.97
CA ALA A 288 -13.68 -11.94 -6.52
C ALA A 288 -12.75 -12.96 -5.83
N GLY A 289 -12.37 -14.03 -6.54
CA GLY A 289 -11.74 -15.22 -5.96
C GLY A 289 -10.27 -15.09 -5.51
N GLU A 290 -9.64 -13.93 -5.69
CA GLU A 290 -8.32 -13.68 -5.11
C GLU A 290 -8.49 -13.30 -3.64
N LYS A 291 -8.40 -14.30 -2.77
CA LYS A 291 -8.41 -14.06 -1.33
C LYS A 291 -7.14 -13.32 -0.94
N CYS A 292 -7.31 -12.08 -0.48
CA CYS A 292 -6.22 -11.35 0.13
C CYS A 292 -5.70 -12.16 1.32
N CYS A 293 -4.36 -12.31 1.35
CA CYS A 293 -3.64 -12.50 2.60
C CYS A 293 -3.89 -13.83 3.35
N GLU A 294 -4.39 -14.88 2.70
CA GLU A 294 -4.37 -16.21 3.31
C GLU A 294 -2.95 -16.70 3.49
N LEU A 295 -2.46 -16.63 4.73
CA LEU A 295 -1.33 -17.43 5.17
C LEU A 295 -1.73 -18.92 5.07
N LYS A 296 -1.20 -19.64 4.09
CA LYS A 296 -1.00 -21.08 4.23
C LYS A 296 0.06 -21.24 5.32
N ILE A 297 -0.36 -21.36 6.57
CA ILE A 297 0.52 -21.85 7.63
C ILE A 297 0.85 -23.29 7.22
N PRO A 298 2.11 -23.64 6.91
CA PRO A 298 2.47 -25.02 6.69
C PRO A 298 2.08 -25.77 7.96
N ASN A 299 1.16 -26.72 7.85
CA ASN A 299 0.83 -27.58 8.98
C ASN A 299 2.10 -28.38 9.31
N PRO A 300 2.75 -28.16 10.48
CA PRO A 300 3.99 -28.85 10.84
C PRO A 300 3.79 -30.36 11.03
N LEU A 301 2.54 -30.85 10.97
CA LEU A 301 2.18 -32.23 11.11
C LEU A 301 2.01 -33.01 9.79
N ASN A 302 2.10 -32.33 8.63
CA ASN A 302 2.15 -32.99 7.33
C ASN A 302 3.62 -33.11 6.86
N LYS A 303 4.34 -34.06 7.40
CA LYS A 303 5.53 -34.65 6.80
C LYS A 303 5.16 -35.95 6.13
#